data_de174f72476157f3e45fd2349bf42fa2
#
_entry.id   de174f72476157f3e45fd2349bf42fa2
#
_cell.length_a   1.000
_cell.length_b   1.000
_cell.length_c   1.000
_cell.angle_alpha   90.00
_cell.angle_beta   90.00
_cell.angle_gamma   90.00
#
_symmetry.space_group_name_H-M   'P 1'
#
loop_
_entity.id
_entity.type
_entity.pdbx_description
1 polymer ?
#
loop_
_entity_poly.entity_id
_entity_poly.type
_entity_poly.pdbx_seq_one_letter_code
_entity_poly.pdbx_strand_id
1 'polypeptide(L)'
;MKPFILICLLSYLFFLSAFKYYVGSDYVNYQDFYNQIASGTGIRTPTNYGYVLVNKLAFLLFDNYQGVHVIISAINVLALSLYIFKCRLNYYSQLFLILFFFIIASLGYLRQGCALSLILLFEVFRNSKIKYFFFISSLSFHMSAIIYWYVNLLIFYF
;
A
#
# COMPACT_ATOMS: atom_id res chain seq x y z
N MET A 1 -22.44 1.14 -4.69
CA MET A 1 -22.08 2.20 -5.66
C MET A 1 -22.25 1.65 -7.07
N LYS A 2 -22.66 2.44 -8.07
CA LYS A 2 -22.69 1.97 -9.46
C LYS A 2 -21.26 1.62 -9.89
N PRO A 3 -21.03 0.47 -10.58
CA PRO A 3 -19.67 0.02 -10.91
C PRO A 3 -18.83 1.07 -11.64
N PHE A 4 -19.43 1.82 -12.54
CA PHE A 4 -18.76 2.89 -13.27
C PHE A 4 -18.20 3.98 -12.35
N ILE A 5 -18.99 4.45 -11.38
CA ILE A 5 -18.54 5.48 -10.41
C ILE A 5 -17.39 4.94 -9.56
N LEU A 6 -17.46 3.68 -9.14
CA LEU A 6 -16.39 3.04 -8.39
C LEU A 6 -15.08 3.00 -9.20
N ILE A 7 -15.15 2.59 -10.46
CA ILE A 7 -13.98 2.55 -11.35
C ILE A 7 -13.38 3.96 -11.51
N CYS A 8 -14.21 4.98 -11.74
CA CYS A 8 -13.74 6.35 -11.88
C CYS A 8 -13.04 6.84 -10.60
N LEU A 9 -13.60 6.57 -9.42
CA LEU A 9 -12.99 6.97 -8.14
C LEU A 9 -11.67 6.24 -7.87
N LEU A 10 -11.60 4.94 -8.17
CA LEU A 10 -10.37 4.16 -8.01
C LEU A 10 -9.29 4.59 -9.00
N SER A 11 -9.66 4.88 -10.25
CA SER A 11 -8.73 5.45 -11.23
C SER A 11 -8.22 6.83 -10.80
N TYR A 12 -9.11 7.70 -10.31
CA TYR A 12 -8.74 9.00 -9.78
C TYR A 12 -7.78 8.87 -8.59
N LEU A 13 -8.07 7.97 -7.65
CA LEU A 13 -7.17 7.67 -6.53
C LEU A 13 -5.80 7.20 -7.01
N PHE A 14 -5.76 6.32 -8.01
CA PHE A 14 -4.50 5.86 -8.60
C PHE A 14 -3.68 7.03 -9.14
N PHE A 15 -4.27 7.86 -10.02
CA PHE A 15 -3.55 8.95 -10.66
C PHE A 15 -3.07 9.99 -9.64
N LEU A 16 -3.89 10.38 -8.67
CA LEU A 16 -3.47 11.32 -7.63
C LEU A 16 -2.33 10.76 -6.77
N SER A 17 -2.36 9.48 -6.43
CA SER A 17 -1.32 8.87 -5.61
C SER A 17 -0.03 8.59 -6.39
N ALA A 18 -0.17 8.16 -7.66
CA ALA A 18 0.94 7.79 -8.52
C ALA A 18 1.74 9.00 -9.00
N PHE A 19 1.08 10.13 -9.28
CA PHE A 19 1.70 11.31 -9.89
C PHE A 19 1.82 12.50 -8.93
N LYS A 20 1.72 12.26 -7.62
CA LYS A 20 1.99 13.30 -6.63
C LYS A 20 3.47 13.71 -6.66
N TYR A 21 3.71 15.01 -6.46
CA TYR A 21 5.05 15.58 -6.41
C TYR A 21 5.18 16.51 -5.21
N TYR A 22 6.22 16.29 -4.38
CA TYR A 22 6.44 17.03 -3.12
C TYR A 22 5.25 17.05 -2.14
N VAL A 23 4.43 15.99 -2.14
CA VAL A 23 3.30 15.86 -1.22
C VAL A 23 3.64 14.86 -0.11
N GLY A 24 3.47 15.31 1.13
CA GLY A 24 3.73 14.51 2.34
C GLY A 24 5.01 14.90 3.05
N SER A 25 4.99 14.84 4.38
CA SER A 25 6.11 15.20 5.28
C SER A 25 7.38 14.42 4.99
N ASP A 26 7.24 13.18 4.53
CA ASP A 26 8.35 12.26 4.33
C ASP A 26 8.83 12.14 2.87
N TYR A 27 8.32 12.99 1.97
CA TYR A 27 8.63 12.88 0.54
C TYR A 27 10.15 12.93 0.28
N VAL A 28 10.83 13.91 0.85
CA VAL A 28 12.29 14.10 0.69
C VAL A 28 13.05 12.90 1.24
N ASN A 29 12.69 12.42 2.44
CA ASN A 29 13.33 11.25 3.07
C ASN A 29 13.19 9.99 2.20
N TYR A 30 12.02 9.79 1.58
CA TYR A 30 11.80 8.65 0.69
C TYR A 30 12.54 8.79 -0.65
N GLN A 31 12.66 10.00 -1.17
CA GLN A 31 13.43 10.27 -2.37
C GLN A 31 14.93 10.04 -2.12
N ASP A 32 15.46 10.51 -0.99
CA ASP A 32 16.84 10.27 -0.59
C ASP A 32 17.12 8.77 -0.41
N PHE A 33 16.18 8.03 0.16
CA PHE A 33 16.28 6.58 0.29
C PHE A 33 16.34 5.88 -1.08
N TYR A 34 15.50 6.32 -2.03
CA TYR A 34 15.57 5.82 -3.40
C TYR A 34 16.93 6.11 -4.03
N ASN A 35 17.44 7.32 -3.90
CA ASN A 35 18.74 7.74 -4.45
C ASN A 35 19.91 6.91 -3.88
N GLN A 36 19.87 6.57 -2.57
CA GLN A 36 20.85 5.68 -1.95
C GLN A 36 20.82 4.27 -2.55
N ILE A 37 19.63 3.74 -2.84
CA ILE A 37 19.48 2.42 -3.49
C ILE A 37 20.00 2.47 -4.94
N ALA A 38 19.62 3.50 -5.69
CA ALA A 38 19.99 3.68 -7.08
C ALA A 38 21.52 3.86 -7.25
N SER A 39 22.17 4.59 -6.35
CA SER A 39 23.63 4.82 -6.37
C SER A 39 24.45 3.64 -5.83
N GLY A 40 23.80 2.62 -5.24
CA GLY A 40 24.51 1.48 -4.66
C GLY A 40 25.31 1.78 -3.39
N THR A 41 25.14 2.98 -2.79
CA THR A 41 25.88 3.41 -1.59
C THR A 41 25.51 2.64 -0.32
N GLY A 42 24.53 1.74 -0.42
CA GLY A 42 24.09 0.89 0.68
C GLY A 42 23.13 1.60 1.65
N ILE A 43 22.18 0.84 2.16
CA ILE A 43 21.24 1.33 3.17
C ILE A 43 21.84 1.04 4.54
N ARG A 44 22.11 2.06 5.33
CA ARG A 44 22.71 1.91 6.67
C ARG A 44 21.87 1.05 7.64
N THR A 45 20.56 0.97 7.46
CA THR A 45 19.66 0.14 8.25
C THR A 45 18.46 -0.33 7.42
N PRO A 46 18.48 -1.53 6.82
CA PRO A 46 17.34 -2.06 6.07
C PRO A 46 16.25 -2.54 7.05
N THR A 47 15.45 -1.63 7.59
CA THR A 47 14.34 -1.99 8.50
C THR A 47 13.07 -2.41 7.77
N ASN A 48 12.98 -2.17 6.45
CA ASN A 48 11.76 -2.40 5.66
C ASN A 48 12.09 -3.02 4.30
N TYR A 49 12.37 -4.32 4.29
CA TYR A 49 12.78 -5.07 3.08
C TYR A 49 11.79 -4.95 1.92
N GLY A 50 10.47 -4.93 2.20
CA GLY A 50 9.45 -4.76 1.17
C GLY A 50 9.57 -3.42 0.46
N TYR A 51 9.84 -2.34 1.20
CA TYR A 51 10.04 -1.02 0.61
C TYR A 51 11.34 -0.93 -0.19
N VAL A 52 12.43 -1.59 0.28
CA VAL A 52 13.68 -1.72 -0.49
C VAL A 52 13.42 -2.43 -1.83
N LEU A 53 12.65 -3.51 -1.81
CA LEU A 53 12.32 -4.25 -3.03
C LEU A 53 11.55 -3.37 -4.03
N VAL A 54 10.56 -2.60 -3.57
CA VAL A 54 9.80 -1.68 -4.43
C VAL A 54 10.69 -0.61 -5.03
N ASN A 55 11.64 -0.04 -4.25
CA ASN A 55 12.59 0.95 -4.78
C ASN A 55 13.51 0.34 -5.85
N LYS A 56 14.01 -0.89 -5.66
CA LYS A 56 14.80 -1.60 -6.68
C LYS A 56 14.00 -1.87 -7.94
N LEU A 57 12.73 -2.30 -7.80
CA LEU A 57 11.85 -2.49 -8.95
C LEU A 57 11.56 -1.18 -9.68
N ALA A 58 11.34 -0.10 -8.95
CA ALA A 58 11.12 1.23 -9.53
C ALA A 58 12.37 1.70 -10.31
N PHE A 59 13.56 1.49 -9.77
CA PHE A 59 14.81 1.78 -10.47
C PHE A 59 14.94 0.96 -11.76
N LEU A 60 14.68 -0.34 -11.72
CA LEU A 60 14.77 -1.22 -12.87
C LEU A 60 13.75 -0.91 -13.99
N LEU A 61 12.52 -0.51 -13.62
CA LEU A 61 11.43 -0.36 -14.57
C LEU A 61 11.25 1.08 -15.07
N PHE A 62 11.56 2.07 -14.25
CA PHE A 62 11.24 3.48 -14.50
C PHE A 62 12.46 4.40 -14.44
N ASP A 63 13.57 3.94 -13.84
CA ASP A 63 14.79 4.72 -13.60
C ASP A 63 14.55 6.07 -12.90
N ASN A 64 13.49 6.16 -12.10
CA ASN A 64 13.16 7.36 -11.33
C ASN A 64 12.33 7.06 -10.07
N TYR A 65 12.37 7.98 -9.11
CA TYR A 65 11.64 7.86 -7.85
C TYR A 65 10.11 7.83 -8.05
N GLN A 66 9.58 8.46 -9.09
CA GLN A 66 8.14 8.43 -9.39
C GLN A 66 7.63 7.00 -9.62
N GLY A 67 8.48 6.10 -10.11
CA GLY A 67 8.17 4.67 -10.24
C GLY A 67 7.77 4.01 -8.92
N VAL A 68 8.33 4.45 -7.78
CA VAL A 68 7.94 3.96 -6.45
C VAL A 68 6.48 4.31 -6.16
N HIS A 69 6.07 5.54 -6.46
CA HIS A 69 4.69 5.97 -6.29
C HIS A 69 3.73 5.19 -7.19
N VAL A 70 4.10 4.98 -8.44
CA VAL A 70 3.29 4.19 -9.41
C VAL A 70 3.08 2.76 -8.90
N ILE A 71 4.14 2.08 -8.48
CA ILE A 71 4.05 0.69 -7.99
C ILE A 71 3.18 0.61 -6.74
N ILE A 72 3.43 1.46 -5.73
CA ILE A 72 2.67 1.43 -4.47
C ILE A 72 1.21 1.80 -4.72
N SER A 73 0.93 2.80 -5.56
CA SER A 73 -0.44 3.19 -5.90
C SER A 73 -1.19 2.07 -6.62
N ALA A 74 -0.51 1.33 -7.51
CA ALA A 74 -1.09 0.16 -8.16
C ALA A 74 -1.46 -0.93 -7.14
N ILE A 75 -0.57 -1.24 -6.19
CA ILE A 75 -0.83 -2.19 -5.11
C ILE A 75 -2.03 -1.74 -4.27
N ASN A 76 -2.07 -0.46 -3.88
CA ASN A 76 -3.13 0.11 -3.04
C ASN A 76 -4.50 0.02 -3.72
N VAL A 77 -4.59 0.46 -4.98
CA VAL A 77 -5.86 0.46 -5.72
C VAL A 77 -6.31 -0.96 -6.04
N LEU A 78 -5.39 -1.86 -6.41
CA LEU A 78 -5.72 -3.27 -6.64
C LEU A 78 -6.27 -3.94 -5.38
N ALA A 79 -5.59 -3.78 -4.24
CA ALA A 79 -6.00 -4.36 -2.97
C ALA A 79 -7.37 -3.84 -2.53
N LEU A 80 -7.58 -2.53 -2.63
CA LEU A 80 -8.84 -1.87 -2.28
C LEU A 80 -9.98 -2.34 -3.19
N SER A 81 -9.74 -2.43 -4.50
CA SER A 81 -10.71 -2.93 -5.47
C SER A 81 -11.14 -4.35 -5.14
N LEU A 82 -10.19 -5.26 -4.97
CA LEU A 82 -10.45 -6.66 -4.66
C LEU A 82 -11.22 -6.81 -3.35
N TYR A 83 -10.87 -6.04 -2.32
CA TYR A 83 -11.55 -6.05 -1.03
C TYR A 83 -13.00 -5.59 -1.15
N ILE A 84 -13.24 -4.44 -1.81
CA ILE A 84 -14.59 -3.90 -2.02
C ILE A 84 -15.47 -4.91 -2.77
N PHE A 85 -14.97 -5.50 -3.85
CA PHE A 85 -15.74 -6.46 -4.65
C PHE A 85 -16.02 -7.76 -3.88
N LYS A 86 -15.02 -8.30 -3.19
CA LYS A 86 -15.17 -9.58 -2.47
C LYS A 86 -16.06 -9.48 -1.24
N CYS A 87 -15.92 -8.42 -0.45
CA CYS A 87 -16.68 -8.22 0.77
C CYS A 87 -18.08 -7.65 0.54
N ARG A 88 -18.46 -7.36 -0.71
CA ARG A 88 -19.77 -6.80 -1.08
C ARG A 88 -20.18 -5.62 -0.19
N LEU A 89 -19.27 -4.72 0.07
CA LEU A 89 -19.47 -3.60 0.97
C LEU A 89 -20.62 -2.70 0.51
N ASN A 90 -21.36 -2.14 1.44
CA ASN A 90 -22.36 -1.13 1.14
C ASN A 90 -21.74 0.18 0.66
N TYR A 91 -22.54 1.08 0.10
CA TYR A 91 -22.08 2.34 -0.50
C TYR A 91 -21.24 3.19 0.45
N TYR A 92 -21.69 3.36 1.69
CA TYR A 92 -21.01 4.20 2.68
C TYR A 92 -19.66 3.61 3.10
N SER A 93 -19.60 2.30 3.31
CA SER A 93 -18.35 1.61 3.62
C SER A 93 -17.33 1.69 2.46
N GLN A 94 -17.79 1.58 1.20
CA GLN A 94 -16.94 1.77 0.04
C GLN A 94 -16.35 3.19 0.00
N LEU A 95 -17.20 4.21 0.16
CA LEU A 95 -16.79 5.61 0.15
C LEU A 95 -15.81 5.91 1.29
N PHE A 96 -16.12 5.43 2.51
CA PHE A 96 -15.24 5.59 3.67
C PHE A 96 -13.85 5.00 3.41
N LEU A 97 -13.78 3.76 2.90
CA LEU A 97 -12.51 3.12 2.59
C LEU A 97 -11.72 3.85 1.52
N ILE A 98 -12.37 4.32 0.45
CA ILE A 98 -11.71 5.08 -0.61
C ILE A 98 -11.13 6.37 -0.05
N LEU A 99 -11.88 7.13 0.75
CA LEU A 99 -11.41 8.36 1.39
C LEU A 99 -10.28 8.10 2.38
N PHE A 100 -10.40 7.05 3.19
CA PHE A 100 -9.37 6.65 4.14
C PHE A 100 -8.04 6.30 3.44
N PHE A 101 -8.12 5.50 2.37
CA PHE A 101 -6.94 5.18 1.56
C PHE A 101 -6.36 6.39 0.85
N PHE A 102 -7.21 7.31 0.37
CA PHE A 102 -6.77 8.58 -0.20
C PHE A 102 -5.93 9.37 0.81
N ILE A 103 -6.40 9.51 2.04
CA ILE A 103 -5.69 10.24 3.09
C ILE A 103 -4.35 9.57 3.41
N ILE A 104 -4.35 8.26 3.67
CA ILE A 104 -3.15 7.53 4.08
C ILE A 104 -2.15 7.39 2.93
N ALA A 105 -2.60 6.91 1.78
CA ALA A 105 -1.71 6.60 0.67
C ALA A 105 -1.27 7.85 -0.11
N SER A 106 -2.13 8.87 -0.21
CA SER A 106 -1.83 10.08 -0.98
C SER A 106 -1.08 11.14 -0.19
N LEU A 107 -1.28 11.21 1.14
CA LEU A 107 -0.70 12.27 1.97
C LEU A 107 0.67 11.93 2.57
N GLY A 108 1.32 10.83 2.16
CA GLY A 108 2.73 10.66 2.48
C GLY A 108 3.14 9.42 3.26
N TYR A 109 2.21 8.60 3.70
CA TYR A 109 2.55 7.38 4.44
C TYR A 109 2.69 6.15 3.52
N LEU A 110 3.60 6.22 2.53
CA LEU A 110 3.78 5.20 1.49
C LEU A 110 3.92 3.78 2.05
N ARG A 111 4.78 3.61 3.05
CA ARG A 111 5.04 2.29 3.65
C ARG A 111 3.84 1.76 4.40
N GLN A 112 3.17 2.62 5.19
CA GLN A 112 1.97 2.25 5.93
C GLN A 112 0.80 1.95 5.00
N GLY A 113 0.60 2.76 3.96
CA GLY A 113 -0.43 2.54 2.94
C GLY A 113 -0.25 1.20 2.25
N CYS A 114 0.98 0.84 1.86
CA CYS A 114 1.28 -0.46 1.26
C CYS A 114 1.07 -1.61 2.24
N ALA A 115 1.51 -1.48 3.49
CA ALA A 115 1.29 -2.50 4.52
C ALA A 115 -0.22 -2.75 4.74
N LEU A 116 -1.02 -1.68 4.82
CA LEU A 116 -2.47 -1.78 4.97
C LEU A 116 -3.13 -2.45 3.75
N SER A 117 -2.68 -2.15 2.55
CA SER A 117 -3.17 -2.79 1.32
C SER A 117 -2.90 -4.30 1.31
N LEU A 118 -1.73 -4.72 1.78
CA LEU A 118 -1.39 -6.13 1.90
C LEU A 118 -2.23 -6.82 2.99
N ILE A 119 -2.62 -6.11 4.04
CA ILE A 119 -3.59 -6.61 5.04
C ILE A 119 -4.98 -6.78 4.41
N LEU A 120 -5.44 -5.85 3.56
CA LEU A 120 -6.70 -6.06 2.83
C LEU A 120 -6.63 -7.30 1.94
N LEU A 121 -5.50 -7.54 1.26
CA LEU A 121 -5.30 -8.76 0.48
C LEU A 121 -5.28 -10.01 1.36
N PHE A 122 -4.69 -9.95 2.56
CA PHE A 122 -4.79 -11.04 3.54
C PHE A 122 -6.26 -11.39 3.83
N GLU A 123 -7.13 -10.39 4.07
CA GLU A 123 -8.56 -10.62 4.29
C GLU A 123 -9.28 -11.15 3.04
N VAL A 124 -8.96 -10.62 1.86
CA VAL A 124 -9.49 -11.12 0.59
C VAL A 124 -9.21 -12.61 0.42
N PHE A 125 -8.01 -13.06 0.77
CA PHE A 125 -7.57 -14.45 0.62
C PHE A 125 -7.62 -15.26 1.92
N ARG A 126 -8.47 -14.86 2.88
CA ARG A 126 -8.56 -15.46 4.22
C ARG A 126 -8.69 -16.98 4.23
N ASN A 127 -9.40 -17.55 3.26
CA ASN A 127 -9.63 -18.99 3.16
C ASN A 127 -8.53 -19.74 2.36
N SER A 128 -7.46 -19.06 1.93
CA SER A 128 -6.37 -19.62 1.16
C SER A 128 -5.05 -19.53 1.92
N LYS A 129 -4.14 -20.46 1.69
CA LYS A 129 -2.77 -20.42 2.25
C LYS A 129 -1.98 -19.20 1.79
N ILE A 130 -2.33 -18.59 0.65
CA ILE A 130 -1.68 -17.37 0.13
C ILE A 130 -1.83 -16.17 1.09
N LYS A 131 -2.80 -16.18 2.01
CA LYS A 131 -2.95 -15.14 3.03
C LYS A 131 -1.66 -14.92 3.84
N TYR A 132 -0.92 -15.97 4.16
CA TYR A 132 0.32 -15.88 4.94
C TYR A 132 1.41 -15.12 4.18
N PHE A 133 1.44 -15.25 2.85
CA PHE A 133 2.33 -14.46 2.01
C PHE A 133 2.00 -12.95 2.15
N PHE A 134 0.75 -12.56 2.05
CA PHE A 134 0.35 -11.16 2.21
C PHE A 134 0.62 -10.63 3.61
N PHE A 135 0.43 -11.46 4.63
CA PHE A 135 0.74 -11.08 6.02
C PHE A 135 2.24 -10.81 6.21
N ILE A 136 3.10 -11.74 5.83
CA ILE A 136 4.56 -11.58 5.94
C ILE A 136 5.02 -10.37 5.11
N SER A 137 4.47 -10.21 3.90
CA SER A 137 4.76 -9.06 3.05
C SER A 137 4.36 -7.75 3.72
N SER A 138 3.20 -7.68 4.41
CA SER A 138 2.78 -6.45 5.10
C SER A 138 3.76 -6.04 6.21
N LEU A 139 4.28 -7.00 6.98
CA LEU A 139 5.31 -6.77 7.99
C LEU A 139 6.61 -6.25 7.40
N SER A 140 6.96 -6.69 6.18
CA SER A 140 8.17 -6.23 5.49
C SER A 140 8.10 -4.75 5.05
N PHE A 141 6.90 -4.17 4.99
CA PHE A 141 6.70 -2.75 4.72
C PHE A 141 6.61 -1.91 5.98
N HIS A 142 5.89 -2.38 7.00
CA HIS A 142 5.75 -1.63 8.24
C HIS A 142 5.35 -2.53 9.41
N MET A 143 6.10 -2.43 10.52
CA MET A 143 5.87 -3.26 11.72
C MET A 143 4.50 -3.04 12.37
N SER A 144 3.83 -1.90 12.15
CA SER A 144 2.47 -1.67 12.66
C SER A 144 1.43 -2.69 12.14
N ALA A 145 1.73 -3.41 11.05
CA ALA A 145 0.89 -4.50 10.58
C ALA A 145 0.69 -5.61 11.63
N ILE A 146 1.62 -5.75 12.59
CA ILE A 146 1.51 -6.72 13.69
C ILE A 146 0.34 -6.40 14.62
N ILE A 147 0.04 -5.10 14.83
CA ILE A 147 -1.07 -4.64 15.68
C ILE A 147 -2.40 -5.12 15.10
N TYR A 148 -2.56 -5.00 13.79
CA TYR A 148 -3.76 -5.49 13.11
C TYR A 148 -3.95 -7.00 13.33
N TRP A 149 -2.88 -7.76 13.26
CA TRP A 149 -2.93 -9.21 13.47
C TRP A 149 -3.31 -9.55 14.91
N TYR A 150 -2.75 -8.85 15.88
CA TYR A 150 -3.08 -9.02 17.29
C TYR A 150 -4.56 -8.73 17.57
N VAL A 151 -5.10 -7.64 17.02
CA VAL A 151 -6.52 -7.29 17.14
C VAL A 151 -7.41 -8.36 16.50
N ASN A 152 -7.04 -8.89 15.33
CA ASN A 152 -7.80 -9.98 14.69
C ASN A 152 -7.77 -11.26 15.55
N LEU A 153 -6.64 -11.62 16.13
CA LEU A 153 -6.58 -12.74 17.06
C LEU A 153 -7.55 -12.57 18.23
N LEU A 154 -7.55 -11.39 18.85
CA LEU A 154 -8.47 -11.10 19.96
C LEU A 154 -9.95 -11.23 19.55
N ILE A 155 -10.34 -10.69 18.38
CA ILE A 155 -11.73 -10.76 17.89
C ILE A 155 -12.17 -12.21 17.59
N PHE A 156 -11.25 -13.09 17.25
CA PHE A 156 -11.55 -14.48 16.92
C PHE A 156 -11.54 -15.44 18.12
N TYR A 157 -10.88 -15.06 19.20
CA TYR A 157 -10.77 -15.90 20.39
C TYR A 157 -11.69 -15.48 21.54
N PHE A 158 -12.36 -14.36 21.40
CA PHE A 158 -13.42 -13.86 22.30
C PHE A 158 -14.73 -13.60 21.57
#